data_723a02d9387ba1a27ad80cbdbc203f71
#
_entry.id   723a02d9387ba1a27ad80cbdbc203f71
#
_cell.length_a   1.000
_cell.length_b   1.000
_cell.length_c   1.000
_cell.angle_alpha   90.00
_cell.angle_beta   90.00
_cell.angle_gamma   90.00
#
_symmetry.space_group_name_H-M   'P 1'
#
loop_
_entity.id
_entity.type
_entity.pdbx_description
1 polymer ?
#
loop_
_entity_poly.entity_id
_entity_poly.type
_entity_poly.pdbx_seq_one_letter_code
_entity_poly.pdbx_strand_id
1 'polypeptide(L)'
;MLQQFTVDNFLSFKGQEVFKLKPGRGTLKSHHKVEPVKGFTVLKTAIMFGANASGKSNFVKAIDLGKRLVLEGTPIGTPMEYHPFRLHAENKKKDTTFIYVILCNNKKYEYGFSYNAERVSKEWLKQITKKTEYIIFERNINSDCPFDISYLLKLNKKEGEKQFLTVFAKATPARSLFLHEVLSRNVHDNVTNIEDLENILAWFINTLKTIFPATPYKQGSMLKAVDDNKLKEGFGAILRFFDTGIASIDLEKVDFNKLGIPQDLKNFIQTDLSKSNTNEAFGSLRFEDNLYLITILEGEIIAKKLMIIHKRIDVDDYELFSIGEESDGTQRLFDFIPLILDFIQGDKVFIIDEMERSLHPALMIKLIGLYFQYSEKMTTQLIFTTHNSSLMSYELLRSDEIWMVNKYEDGISSFSRLDETFNPRFDKILQPSYLKGDFKGIPKFDEDELIKLIRLLR
;
A
#
# COMPACT_ATOMS: atom_id res chain seq x y z
N MET A 1 11.35 -6.25 -0.84
CA MET A 1 11.31 -4.95 -0.12
C MET A 1 11.40 -3.78 -1.09
N LEU A 2 10.84 -2.63 -0.75
CA LEU A 2 11.02 -1.35 -1.47
C LEU A 2 12.26 -0.64 -0.93
N GLN A 3 13.14 -0.16 -1.82
CA GLN A 3 14.28 0.68 -1.44
C GLN A 3 14.06 2.14 -1.82
N GLN A 4 13.39 2.40 -2.94
CA GLN A 4 13.09 3.75 -3.42
C GLN A 4 11.82 3.74 -4.25
N PHE A 5 11.05 4.81 -4.16
CA PHE A 5 9.98 5.14 -5.09
C PHE A 5 10.16 6.56 -5.60
N THR A 6 10.00 6.73 -6.91
CA THR A 6 10.07 8.04 -7.56
C THR A 6 8.76 8.32 -8.28
N VAL A 7 8.25 9.51 -8.09
CA VAL A 7 7.06 10.03 -8.78
C VAL A 7 7.41 11.34 -9.47
N ASP A 8 6.93 11.51 -10.70
CA ASP A 8 7.07 12.75 -11.46
C ASP A 8 5.73 13.07 -12.16
N ASN A 9 5.35 14.34 -12.14
CA ASN A 9 4.15 14.87 -12.79
C ASN A 9 2.87 14.11 -12.43
N PHE A 10 2.56 14.00 -11.15
CA PHE A 10 1.38 13.31 -10.67
C PHE A 10 0.66 14.08 -9.56
N LEU A 11 -0.63 14.37 -9.74
CA LEU A 11 -1.51 15.09 -8.79
C LEU A 11 -0.86 16.39 -8.28
N SER A 12 -0.33 16.42 -7.05
CA SER A 12 0.34 17.59 -6.46
C SER A 12 1.86 17.61 -6.67
N PHE A 13 2.44 16.59 -7.26
CA PHE A 13 3.87 16.53 -7.58
C PHE A 13 4.11 17.08 -8.99
N LYS A 14 4.65 18.30 -9.09
CA LYS A 14 4.93 18.97 -10.37
C LYS A 14 6.12 18.37 -11.10
N GLY A 15 7.15 18.01 -10.37
CA GLY A 15 8.40 17.44 -10.86
C GLY A 15 8.74 16.16 -10.12
N GLN A 16 9.97 15.71 -10.32
CA GLN A 16 10.45 14.47 -9.75
C GLN A 16 10.64 14.59 -8.24
N GLU A 17 9.92 13.76 -7.48
CA GLU A 17 10.06 13.56 -6.05
C GLU A 17 10.54 12.14 -5.75
N VAL A 18 11.51 12.01 -4.84
CA VAL A 18 12.18 10.75 -4.57
C VAL A 18 12.05 10.38 -3.09
N PHE A 19 11.34 9.30 -2.82
CA PHE A 19 11.20 8.69 -1.49
C PHE A 19 12.20 7.54 -1.36
N LYS A 20 13.09 7.59 -0.34
CA LYS A 20 14.18 6.63 -0.16
C LYS A 20 14.13 5.94 1.18
N LEU A 21 14.27 4.63 1.18
CA LEU A 21 14.39 3.80 2.39
C LEU A 21 15.84 3.35 2.64
N LYS A 22 16.81 4.00 2.00
CA LYS A 22 18.23 3.78 2.29
C LYS A 22 18.59 4.40 3.64
N PRO A 23 19.16 3.63 4.60
CA PRO A 23 19.54 4.16 5.90
C PRO A 23 20.55 5.29 5.81
N GLY A 24 20.41 6.30 6.65
CA GLY A 24 21.41 7.32 6.92
C GLY A 24 22.59 6.77 7.73
N ARG A 25 23.49 7.67 8.15
CA ARG A 25 24.74 7.30 8.88
C ARG A 25 24.49 6.88 10.34
N GLY A 26 23.28 7.08 10.90
CA GLY A 26 22.97 6.79 12.30
C GLY A 26 23.11 5.31 12.64
N THR A 27 23.69 5.00 13.80
CA THR A 27 23.90 3.63 14.30
C THR A 27 22.81 3.15 15.26
N LEU A 28 22.01 4.05 15.81
CA LEU A 28 20.92 3.72 16.73
C LEU A 28 19.85 2.84 16.07
N LYS A 29 19.18 2.03 16.88
CA LYS A 29 18.06 1.14 16.44
C LYS A 29 18.44 0.30 15.21
N SER A 30 19.49 -0.51 15.33
CA SER A 30 19.98 -1.37 14.25
C SER A 30 18.92 -2.35 13.74
N HIS A 31 17.99 -2.79 14.62
CA HIS A 31 16.87 -3.67 14.28
C HIS A 31 15.81 -3.02 13.35
N HIS A 32 15.87 -1.69 13.16
CA HIS A 32 15.05 -0.99 12.17
C HIS A 32 15.59 -1.11 10.72
N LYS A 33 16.73 -1.76 10.55
CA LYS A 33 17.37 -1.98 9.25
C LYS A 33 17.50 -3.45 8.94
N VAL A 34 17.48 -3.77 7.67
CA VAL A 34 17.72 -5.14 7.19
C VAL A 34 18.50 -5.10 5.88
N GLU A 35 19.28 -6.14 5.62
CA GLU A 35 20.03 -6.33 4.37
C GLU A 35 19.45 -7.55 3.63
N PRO A 36 18.33 -7.39 2.89
CA PRO A 36 17.68 -8.51 2.20
C PRO A 36 18.48 -8.99 0.98
N VAL A 37 19.35 -8.14 0.46
CA VAL A 37 20.28 -8.46 -0.63
C VAL A 37 21.65 -7.97 -0.22
N LYS A 38 22.66 -8.83 -0.31
CA LYS A 38 24.04 -8.56 0.14
C LYS A 38 24.57 -7.22 -0.39
N GLY A 39 24.85 -6.29 0.53
CA GLY A 39 25.35 -4.95 0.26
C GLY A 39 24.28 -3.90 -0.05
N PHE A 40 22.99 -4.25 0.12
CA PHE A 40 21.88 -3.32 -0.03
C PHE A 40 21.02 -3.32 1.23
N THR A 41 21.36 -2.43 2.16
CA THR A 41 20.61 -2.23 3.40
C THR A 41 19.44 -1.28 3.17
N VAL A 42 18.29 -1.59 3.79
CA VAL A 42 17.08 -0.77 3.74
C VAL A 42 16.47 -0.57 5.13
N LEU A 43 15.71 0.50 5.29
CA LEU A 43 14.87 0.76 6.46
C LEU A 43 13.60 -0.10 6.38
N LYS A 44 13.16 -0.56 7.53
CA LYS A 44 11.90 -1.31 7.68
C LYS A 44 10.68 -0.40 7.78
N THR A 45 10.88 0.86 8.16
CA THR A 45 9.81 1.81 8.40
C THR A 45 10.13 3.16 7.80
N ALA A 46 9.08 3.87 7.39
CA ALA A 46 9.09 5.30 7.16
C ALA A 46 7.72 5.89 7.47
N ILE A 47 7.71 7.02 8.16
CA ILE A 47 6.49 7.71 8.54
C ILE A 47 6.47 9.10 7.89
N MET A 48 5.40 9.38 7.15
CA MET A 48 5.23 10.64 6.45
C MET A 48 4.30 11.57 7.23
N PHE A 49 4.87 12.66 7.76
CA PHE A 49 4.17 13.72 8.45
C PHE A 49 3.89 14.89 7.50
N GLY A 50 2.86 15.66 7.80
CA GLY A 50 2.52 16.87 7.04
C GLY A 50 1.11 17.36 7.32
N ALA A 51 0.84 18.61 6.98
CA ALA A 51 -0.49 19.24 7.10
C ALA A 51 -1.55 18.52 6.23
N ASN A 52 -2.83 18.84 6.48
CA ASN A 52 -3.91 18.45 5.58
C ASN A 52 -3.63 18.97 4.17
N ALA A 53 -3.98 18.20 3.16
CA ALA A 53 -3.76 18.52 1.76
C ALA A 53 -2.27 18.72 1.35
N SER A 54 -1.27 18.34 2.18
CA SER A 54 0.16 18.48 1.83
C SER A 54 0.61 17.56 0.69
N GLY A 55 -0.13 16.49 0.40
CA GLY A 55 0.22 15.52 -0.65
C GLY A 55 0.54 14.11 -0.12
N LYS A 56 0.38 13.84 1.19
CA LYS A 56 0.62 12.51 1.78
C LYS A 56 -0.19 11.41 1.08
N SER A 57 -1.49 11.58 0.97
CA SER A 57 -2.36 10.62 0.26
C SER A 57 -2.04 10.51 -1.23
N ASN A 58 -1.51 11.57 -1.86
CA ASN A 58 -1.11 11.54 -3.26
C ASN A 58 0.13 10.64 -3.48
N PHE A 59 1.01 10.55 -2.49
CA PHE A 59 2.12 9.57 -2.50
C PHE A 59 1.60 8.13 -2.50
N VAL A 60 0.65 7.81 -1.61
CA VAL A 60 0.05 6.47 -1.54
C VAL A 60 -0.70 6.15 -2.84
N LYS A 61 -1.48 7.11 -3.37
CA LYS A 61 -2.18 6.99 -4.66
C LYS A 61 -1.23 6.77 -5.84
N ALA A 62 -0.04 7.39 -5.85
CA ALA A 62 0.95 7.19 -6.89
C ALA A 62 1.47 5.74 -6.91
N ILE A 63 1.80 5.20 -5.74
CA ILE A 63 2.25 3.81 -5.60
C ILE A 63 1.13 2.84 -6.00
N ASP A 64 -0.11 3.10 -5.55
CA ASP A 64 -1.27 2.26 -5.86
C ASP A 64 -1.62 2.26 -7.34
N LEU A 65 -1.67 3.44 -7.97
CA LEU A 65 -1.96 3.54 -9.40
C LEU A 65 -0.90 2.80 -10.23
N GLY A 66 0.37 2.96 -9.91
CA GLY A 66 1.43 2.23 -10.60
C GLY A 66 1.28 0.72 -10.45
N LYS A 67 0.92 0.23 -9.26
CA LYS A 67 0.60 -1.18 -9.02
C LYS A 67 -0.60 -1.64 -9.84
N ARG A 68 -1.71 -0.87 -9.87
CA ARG A 68 -2.91 -1.22 -10.65
C ARG A 68 -2.63 -1.28 -12.16
N LEU A 69 -1.86 -0.32 -12.69
CA LEU A 69 -1.47 -0.34 -14.10
C LEU A 69 -0.67 -1.61 -14.48
N VAL A 70 0.15 -2.11 -13.56
CA VAL A 70 0.89 -3.38 -13.76
C VAL A 70 -0.03 -4.59 -13.67
N LEU A 71 -0.93 -4.64 -12.68
CA LEU A 71 -1.72 -5.85 -12.40
C LEU A 71 -3.03 -5.92 -13.18
N GLU A 72 -3.72 -4.80 -13.32
CA GLU A 72 -5.06 -4.72 -13.92
C GLU A 72 -5.01 -4.20 -15.36
N GLY A 73 -3.95 -3.43 -15.70
CA GLY A 73 -3.78 -2.81 -17.01
C GLY A 73 -4.78 -1.69 -17.28
N THR A 74 -5.00 -1.42 -18.55
CA THR A 74 -5.98 -0.43 -19.03
C THR A 74 -7.06 -1.16 -19.83
N PRO A 75 -8.34 -1.01 -19.50
CA PRO A 75 -9.42 -1.65 -20.27
C PRO A 75 -9.39 -1.25 -21.74
N ILE A 76 -9.66 -2.20 -22.61
CA ILE A 76 -9.64 -1.99 -24.08
C ILE A 76 -10.61 -0.87 -24.45
N GLY A 77 -10.13 0.06 -25.28
CA GLY A 77 -10.94 1.19 -25.75
C GLY A 77 -11.01 2.39 -24.82
N THR A 78 -10.43 2.31 -23.62
CA THR A 78 -10.38 3.43 -22.68
C THR A 78 -9.01 4.14 -22.70
N PRO A 79 -8.92 5.43 -22.31
CA PRO A 79 -7.65 6.07 -22.04
C PRO A 79 -7.01 5.49 -20.76
N MET A 80 -5.69 5.59 -20.64
CA MET A 80 -4.99 5.26 -19.40
C MET A 80 -5.42 6.23 -18.27
N GLU A 81 -5.48 5.73 -17.04
CA GLU A 81 -5.74 6.57 -15.86
C GLU A 81 -4.56 7.52 -15.67
N TYR A 82 -4.78 8.81 -15.96
CA TYR A 82 -3.74 9.83 -16.04
C TYR A 82 -4.14 11.09 -15.25
N HIS A 83 -3.35 11.42 -14.24
CA HIS A 83 -3.59 12.53 -13.32
C HIS A 83 -2.35 13.43 -13.20
N PRO A 84 -2.00 14.23 -14.23
CA PRO A 84 -0.83 15.11 -14.19
C PRO A 84 -1.02 16.26 -13.20
N PHE A 85 0.06 16.93 -12.84
CA PHE A 85 -0.02 18.19 -12.10
C PHE A 85 -0.76 19.25 -12.91
N ARG A 86 -1.90 19.71 -12.41
CA ARG A 86 -2.87 20.50 -13.19
C ARG A 86 -2.67 22.01 -13.12
N LEU A 87 -1.92 22.50 -12.11
CA LEU A 87 -1.73 23.93 -11.87
C LEU A 87 -0.70 24.58 -12.79
N HIS A 88 -0.07 23.81 -13.68
CA HIS A 88 0.87 24.29 -14.68
C HIS A 88 0.52 23.72 -16.05
N ALA A 89 0.37 24.61 -17.06
CA ALA A 89 -0.15 24.22 -18.38
C ALA A 89 0.72 23.17 -19.10
N GLU A 90 2.05 23.30 -19.01
CA GLU A 90 2.96 22.35 -19.64
C GLU A 90 2.92 20.95 -19.02
N ASN A 91 2.65 20.87 -17.70
CA ASN A 91 2.59 19.58 -17.03
C ASN A 91 1.42 18.71 -17.52
N LYS A 92 0.33 19.34 -18.00
CA LYS A 92 -0.81 18.61 -18.60
C LYS A 92 -0.44 17.85 -19.89
N LYS A 93 0.71 18.19 -20.51
CA LYS A 93 1.21 17.57 -21.73
C LYS A 93 2.41 16.65 -21.49
N LYS A 94 2.97 16.64 -20.26
CA LYS A 94 4.12 15.82 -19.90
C LYS A 94 3.65 14.46 -19.40
N ASP A 95 4.43 13.43 -19.63
CA ASP A 95 4.17 12.12 -19.08
C ASP A 95 4.24 12.11 -17.54
N THR A 96 3.47 11.26 -16.93
CA THR A 96 3.65 10.84 -15.53
C THR A 96 4.69 9.73 -15.50
N THR A 97 5.61 9.76 -14.53
CA THR A 97 6.63 8.73 -14.37
C THR A 97 6.58 8.13 -12.99
N PHE A 98 6.59 6.80 -12.92
CA PHE A 98 6.79 6.04 -11.68
C PHE A 98 8.01 5.14 -11.80
N ILE A 99 8.86 5.12 -10.74
CA ILE A 99 10.04 4.25 -10.69
C ILE A 99 10.08 3.56 -9.33
N TYR A 100 10.22 2.25 -9.33
CA TYR A 100 10.34 1.40 -8.16
C TYR A 100 11.74 0.77 -8.13
N VAL A 101 12.48 1.00 -7.04
CA VAL A 101 13.72 0.27 -6.77
C VAL A 101 13.41 -0.77 -5.72
N ILE A 102 13.53 -2.03 -6.10
CA ILE A 102 13.00 -3.18 -5.36
C ILE A 102 14.13 -4.17 -5.03
N LEU A 103 14.05 -4.75 -3.84
CA LEU A 103 14.91 -5.83 -3.38
C LEU A 103 14.05 -7.09 -3.18
N CYS A 104 14.21 -8.09 -4.03
CA CYS A 104 13.49 -9.37 -3.96
C CYS A 104 14.36 -10.51 -4.51
N ASN A 105 14.15 -11.72 -4.03
CA ASN A 105 14.83 -12.94 -4.47
C ASN A 105 16.34 -12.77 -4.62
N ASN A 106 17.00 -12.16 -3.63
CA ASN A 106 18.44 -11.87 -3.60
C ASN A 106 18.95 -10.96 -4.75
N LYS A 107 18.07 -10.30 -5.47
CA LYS A 107 18.39 -9.37 -6.55
C LYS A 107 17.82 -7.98 -6.25
N LYS A 108 18.47 -6.95 -6.82
CA LYS A 108 17.97 -5.58 -6.81
C LYS A 108 17.55 -5.20 -8.21
N TYR A 109 16.34 -4.66 -8.33
CA TYR A 109 15.77 -4.22 -9.59
C TYR A 109 15.36 -2.75 -9.54
N GLU A 110 15.43 -2.10 -10.70
CA GLU A 110 14.74 -0.85 -10.98
C GLU A 110 13.71 -1.12 -12.08
N TYR A 111 12.45 -0.98 -11.74
CA TYR A 111 11.34 -1.00 -12.68
C TYR A 111 10.72 0.38 -12.77
N GLY A 112 10.55 0.90 -13.97
CA GLY A 112 9.95 2.21 -14.17
C GLY A 112 9.20 2.31 -15.49
N PHE A 113 8.28 3.28 -15.53
CA PHE A 113 7.56 3.62 -16.75
C PHE A 113 7.11 5.09 -16.76
N SER A 114 7.02 5.64 -17.97
CA SER A 114 6.48 6.98 -18.25
C SER A 114 5.31 6.84 -19.20
N TYR A 115 4.21 7.52 -18.90
CA TYR A 115 2.97 7.38 -19.66
C TYR A 115 2.10 8.64 -19.58
N ASN A 116 1.15 8.75 -20.51
CA ASN A 116 0.07 9.73 -20.51
C ASN A 116 -1.26 9.02 -20.83
N ALA A 117 -2.35 9.76 -21.01
CA ALA A 117 -3.67 9.18 -21.29
C ALA A 117 -3.71 8.31 -22.57
N GLU A 118 -2.83 8.59 -23.54
CA GLU A 118 -2.85 7.98 -24.86
C GLU A 118 -1.93 6.76 -24.97
N ARG A 119 -0.82 6.72 -24.22
CA ARG A 119 0.19 5.66 -24.37
C ARG A 119 1.24 5.62 -23.26
N VAL A 120 1.90 4.49 -23.17
CA VAL A 120 3.19 4.30 -22.50
C VAL A 120 4.29 4.80 -23.44
N SER A 121 5.05 5.82 -23.03
CA SER A 121 6.17 6.38 -23.78
C SER A 121 7.48 5.68 -23.48
N LYS A 122 7.68 5.27 -22.22
CA LYS A 122 8.84 4.50 -21.76
C LYS A 122 8.42 3.44 -20.77
N GLU A 123 9.10 2.31 -20.79
CA GLU A 123 8.99 1.27 -19.77
C GLU A 123 10.31 0.52 -19.72
N TRP A 124 10.86 0.25 -18.54
CA TRP A 124 12.13 -0.46 -18.40
C TRP A 124 12.17 -1.32 -17.14
N LEU A 125 12.94 -2.38 -17.24
CA LEU A 125 13.35 -3.20 -16.11
C LEU A 125 14.86 -3.39 -16.17
N LYS A 126 15.53 -3.04 -15.07
CA LYS A 126 16.98 -3.22 -14.91
C LYS A 126 17.25 -4.03 -13.66
N GLN A 127 18.23 -4.93 -13.73
CA GLN A 127 18.84 -5.54 -12.57
C GLN A 127 20.09 -4.73 -12.18
N ILE A 128 20.15 -4.33 -10.90
CA ILE A 128 21.25 -3.53 -10.37
C ILE A 128 22.14 -4.40 -9.49
N THR A 129 23.43 -4.46 -9.83
CA THR A 129 24.46 -5.09 -8.99
C THR A 129 25.34 -4.02 -8.36
N LYS A 130 26.29 -4.41 -7.51
CA LYS A 130 27.26 -3.45 -6.94
C LYS A 130 28.18 -2.82 -8.00
N LYS A 131 28.36 -3.46 -9.15
CA LYS A 131 29.36 -3.05 -10.17
C LYS A 131 28.73 -2.64 -11.48
N THR A 132 27.58 -3.19 -11.83
CA THR A 132 26.98 -3.04 -13.17
C THR A 132 25.45 -3.02 -13.08
N GLU A 133 24.84 -2.46 -14.11
CA GLU A 133 23.40 -2.54 -14.36
C GLU A 133 23.16 -3.37 -15.63
N TYR A 134 22.15 -4.22 -15.61
CA TYR A 134 21.74 -5.03 -16.76
C TYR A 134 20.32 -4.63 -17.16
N ILE A 135 20.14 -4.16 -18.38
CA ILE A 135 18.81 -3.87 -18.95
C ILE A 135 18.19 -5.23 -19.32
N ILE A 136 17.09 -5.59 -18.64
CA ILE A 136 16.35 -6.82 -18.92
C ILE A 136 15.44 -6.59 -20.11
N PHE A 137 14.72 -5.47 -20.11
CA PHE A 137 14.02 -4.91 -21.27
C PHE A 137 13.91 -3.40 -21.16
N GLU A 138 13.80 -2.75 -22.29
CA GLU A 138 13.49 -1.32 -22.40
C GLU A 138 12.56 -1.08 -23.58
N ARG A 139 11.47 -0.35 -23.33
CA ARG A 139 10.58 0.22 -24.33
C ARG A 139 10.74 1.73 -24.30
N ASN A 140 11.07 2.34 -25.44
CA ASN A 140 11.20 3.78 -25.59
C ASN A 140 10.77 4.19 -27.00
N ILE A 141 9.58 4.77 -27.11
CA ILE A 141 9.00 5.14 -28.41
C ILE A 141 9.79 6.19 -29.20
N ASN A 142 10.70 6.89 -28.52
CA ASN A 142 11.54 7.93 -29.14
C ASN A 142 12.94 7.40 -29.52
N SER A 143 13.18 6.10 -29.38
CA SER A 143 14.46 5.46 -29.72
C SER A 143 14.39 4.81 -31.11
N ASP A 144 15.54 4.71 -31.79
CA ASP A 144 15.68 3.96 -33.05
C ASP A 144 15.32 2.47 -32.88
N CYS A 145 15.50 1.93 -31.67
CA CYS A 145 15.00 0.62 -31.26
C CYS A 145 13.88 0.81 -30.21
N PRO A 146 12.60 0.91 -30.63
CA PRO A 146 11.50 1.20 -29.71
C PRO A 146 11.29 0.16 -28.62
N PHE A 147 11.78 -1.08 -28.82
CA PHE A 147 11.66 -2.17 -27.86
C PHE A 147 12.94 -3.02 -27.84
N ASP A 148 13.76 -2.89 -26.80
CA ASP A 148 14.95 -3.71 -26.59
C ASP A 148 14.67 -4.83 -25.58
N ILE A 149 14.71 -6.08 -26.06
CA ILE A 149 14.60 -7.33 -25.26
C ILE A 149 15.82 -8.23 -25.46
N SER A 150 16.95 -7.66 -25.91
CA SER A 150 18.16 -8.42 -26.27
C SER A 150 18.64 -9.31 -25.13
N TYR A 151 18.48 -8.89 -23.87
CA TYR A 151 18.83 -9.71 -22.71
C TYR A 151 17.95 -10.96 -22.61
N LEU A 152 16.63 -10.82 -22.75
CA LEU A 152 15.69 -11.94 -22.72
C LEU A 152 15.94 -12.90 -23.88
N LEU A 153 16.21 -12.39 -25.08
CA LEU A 153 16.55 -13.21 -26.27
C LEU A 153 17.85 -14.01 -26.06
N LYS A 154 18.83 -13.43 -25.36
CA LYS A 154 20.09 -14.12 -25.04
C LYS A 154 19.92 -15.24 -24.03
N LEU A 155 19.01 -15.09 -23.05
CA LEU A 155 18.71 -16.11 -22.05
C LEU A 155 17.95 -17.29 -22.66
N ASN A 156 17.04 -17.04 -23.61
CA ASN A 156 16.20 -18.06 -24.22
C ASN A 156 16.90 -18.60 -25.49
N LYS A 157 17.31 -19.86 -25.47
CA LYS A 157 18.13 -20.45 -26.53
C LYS A 157 17.32 -21.02 -27.70
N LYS A 158 16.09 -21.45 -27.44
CA LYS A 158 15.21 -22.02 -28.47
C LYS A 158 14.69 -20.95 -29.41
N GLU A 159 14.77 -21.19 -30.70
CA GLU A 159 14.37 -20.22 -31.72
C GLU A 159 12.89 -19.84 -31.62
N GLY A 160 12.02 -20.80 -31.31
CA GLY A 160 10.58 -20.56 -31.10
C GLY A 160 10.31 -19.60 -29.95
N GLU A 161 11.04 -19.71 -28.82
CA GLU A 161 10.92 -18.80 -27.67
C GLU A 161 11.38 -17.38 -28.04
N LYS A 162 12.44 -17.24 -28.83
CA LYS A 162 12.91 -15.92 -29.30
C LYS A 162 11.94 -15.27 -30.25
N GLN A 163 11.40 -16.04 -31.21
CA GLN A 163 10.38 -15.54 -32.14
C GLN A 163 9.13 -15.10 -31.38
N PHE A 164 8.67 -15.91 -30.44
CA PHE A 164 7.53 -15.57 -29.57
C PHE A 164 7.77 -14.25 -28.83
N LEU A 165 8.90 -14.11 -28.12
CA LEU A 165 9.24 -12.89 -27.38
C LEU A 165 9.31 -11.66 -28.28
N THR A 166 9.89 -11.81 -29.49
CA THR A 166 10.03 -10.72 -30.47
C THR A 166 8.66 -10.24 -30.96
N VAL A 167 7.78 -11.17 -31.31
CA VAL A 167 6.41 -10.86 -31.75
C VAL A 167 5.62 -10.26 -30.59
N PHE A 168 5.71 -10.86 -29.42
CA PHE A 168 5.01 -10.44 -28.22
C PHE A 168 5.37 -8.99 -27.83
N ALA A 169 6.67 -8.66 -27.81
CA ALA A 169 7.13 -7.31 -27.51
C ALA A 169 6.58 -6.28 -28.52
N LYS A 170 6.62 -6.60 -29.82
CA LYS A 170 6.09 -5.72 -30.89
C LYS A 170 4.57 -5.59 -30.85
N ALA A 171 3.87 -6.63 -30.40
CA ALA A 171 2.41 -6.65 -30.30
C ALA A 171 1.86 -6.00 -29.03
N THR A 172 2.74 -5.56 -28.10
CA THR A 172 2.31 -4.90 -26.87
C THR A 172 1.55 -3.61 -27.19
N PRO A 173 0.28 -3.47 -26.74
CA PRO A 173 -0.55 -2.31 -27.05
C PRO A 173 0.07 -1.00 -26.55
N ALA A 174 -0.24 0.10 -27.24
CA ALA A 174 0.27 1.42 -26.86
C ALA A 174 -0.13 1.84 -25.44
N ARG A 175 -1.34 1.48 -24.99
CA ARG A 175 -1.93 1.80 -23.69
C ARG A 175 -1.76 0.71 -22.64
N SER A 176 -0.84 -0.23 -22.85
CA SER A 176 -0.56 -1.31 -21.91
C SER A 176 0.92 -1.35 -21.57
N LEU A 177 1.23 -1.68 -20.32
CA LEU A 177 2.59 -1.99 -19.91
C LEU A 177 2.99 -3.37 -20.42
N PHE A 178 4.24 -3.53 -20.84
CA PHE A 178 4.76 -4.83 -21.25
C PHE A 178 4.69 -5.85 -20.12
N LEU A 179 5.01 -5.41 -18.90
CA LEU A 179 4.94 -6.26 -17.71
C LEU A 179 3.50 -6.73 -17.43
N HIS A 180 2.48 -5.88 -17.68
CA HIS A 180 1.07 -6.29 -17.60
C HIS A 180 0.73 -7.35 -18.65
N GLU A 181 1.17 -7.17 -19.90
CA GLU A 181 0.90 -8.15 -20.96
C GLU A 181 1.55 -9.51 -20.64
N VAL A 182 2.77 -9.50 -20.04
CA VAL A 182 3.44 -10.73 -19.58
C VAL A 182 2.57 -11.49 -18.59
N LEU A 183 1.94 -10.77 -17.64
CA LEU A 183 1.04 -11.37 -16.64
C LEU A 183 -0.26 -11.87 -17.29
N SER A 184 -0.95 -11.00 -18.05
CA SER A 184 -2.31 -11.26 -18.54
C SER A 184 -2.37 -12.36 -19.60
N ARG A 185 -1.27 -12.60 -20.33
CA ARG A 185 -1.19 -13.59 -21.41
C ARG A 185 -0.36 -14.83 -21.03
N ASN A 186 -0.05 -15.02 -19.76
CA ASN A 186 0.67 -16.19 -19.25
C ASN A 186 1.92 -16.55 -20.09
N VAL A 187 2.80 -15.56 -20.33
CA VAL A 187 3.99 -15.73 -21.18
C VAL A 187 4.88 -16.87 -20.71
N HIS A 188 4.88 -17.20 -19.40
CA HIS A 188 5.60 -18.32 -18.79
C HIS A 188 5.24 -19.69 -19.41
N ASP A 189 4.05 -19.84 -19.99
CA ASP A 189 3.65 -21.10 -20.65
C ASP A 189 4.43 -21.33 -21.97
N ASN A 190 4.98 -20.26 -22.55
CA ASN A 190 5.62 -20.26 -23.87
C ASN A 190 7.13 -20.00 -23.85
N VAL A 191 7.65 -19.50 -22.72
CA VAL A 191 9.06 -19.06 -22.57
C VAL A 191 9.59 -19.46 -21.21
N THR A 192 10.78 -20.06 -21.18
CA THR A 192 11.32 -20.69 -19.95
C THR A 192 12.17 -19.74 -19.09
N ASN A 193 12.89 -18.79 -19.68
CA ASN A 193 13.85 -17.96 -18.94
C ASN A 193 13.37 -16.50 -18.82
N ILE A 194 12.33 -16.28 -18.00
CA ILE A 194 11.74 -14.98 -17.69
C ILE A 194 11.67 -14.71 -16.19
N GLU A 195 12.49 -15.40 -15.38
CA GLU A 195 12.50 -15.31 -13.91
C GLU A 195 12.54 -13.86 -13.41
N ASP A 196 13.30 -12.97 -14.06
CA ASP A 196 13.41 -11.57 -13.63
C ASP A 196 12.07 -10.81 -13.80
N LEU A 197 11.27 -11.12 -14.85
CA LEU A 197 9.92 -10.58 -15.02
C LEU A 197 8.97 -11.14 -13.97
N GLU A 198 9.03 -12.45 -13.72
CA GLU A 198 8.20 -13.12 -12.71
C GLU A 198 8.49 -12.61 -11.29
N ASN A 199 9.76 -12.35 -10.96
CA ASN A 199 10.15 -11.78 -9.68
C ASN A 199 9.49 -10.42 -9.42
N ILE A 200 9.45 -9.55 -10.42
CA ILE A 200 8.83 -8.23 -10.30
C ILE A 200 7.31 -8.35 -10.22
N LEU A 201 6.69 -9.19 -11.04
CA LEU A 201 5.25 -9.45 -10.97
C LEU A 201 4.85 -10.02 -9.61
N ALA A 202 5.57 -11.02 -9.12
CA ALA A 202 5.33 -11.60 -7.79
C ALA A 202 5.47 -10.55 -6.67
N TRP A 203 6.39 -9.60 -6.81
CA TRP A 203 6.53 -8.51 -5.86
C TRP A 203 5.29 -7.60 -5.84
N PHE A 204 4.76 -7.19 -7.01
CA PHE A 204 3.54 -6.38 -7.10
C PHE A 204 2.30 -7.15 -6.58
N ILE A 205 2.18 -8.45 -6.91
CA ILE A 205 1.04 -9.29 -6.51
C ILE A 205 1.07 -9.60 -5.01
N ASN A 206 2.19 -10.13 -4.54
CA ASN A 206 2.27 -10.77 -3.23
C ASN A 206 2.85 -9.88 -2.14
N THR A 207 3.78 -8.98 -2.49
CA THR A 207 4.56 -8.22 -1.50
C THR A 207 4.00 -6.82 -1.27
N LEU A 208 3.74 -6.03 -2.32
CA LEU A 208 3.25 -4.66 -2.18
C LEU A 208 1.76 -4.63 -1.79
N LYS A 209 1.46 -4.02 -0.65
CA LYS A 209 0.09 -3.82 -0.13
C LYS A 209 -0.16 -2.35 0.13
N THR A 210 -1.09 -1.77 -0.63
CA THR A 210 -1.59 -0.40 -0.45
C THR A 210 -2.90 -0.45 0.32
N ILE A 211 -3.03 0.34 1.39
CA ILE A 211 -4.21 0.35 2.27
C ILE A 211 -4.65 1.80 2.45
N PHE A 212 -5.89 2.08 2.05
CA PHE A 212 -6.53 3.39 2.24
C PHE A 212 -7.42 3.40 3.49
N PRO A 213 -7.77 4.57 4.03
CA PRO A 213 -8.53 4.68 5.28
C PRO A 213 -9.88 3.96 5.27
N ALA A 214 -10.53 3.88 4.10
CA ALA A 214 -11.84 3.24 3.95
C ALA A 214 -11.77 1.80 3.41
N THR A 215 -10.57 1.26 3.15
CA THR A 215 -10.43 -0.07 2.54
C THR A 215 -10.04 -1.09 3.60
N PRO A 216 -10.88 -2.11 3.87
CA PRO A 216 -10.53 -3.19 4.79
C PRO A 216 -9.43 -4.07 4.18
N TYR A 217 -8.51 -4.53 5.03
CA TYR A 217 -7.41 -5.39 4.61
C TYR A 217 -7.72 -6.85 4.96
N LYS A 218 -7.78 -7.74 3.95
CA LYS A 218 -7.99 -9.20 4.10
C LYS A 218 -9.16 -9.60 5.03
N GLN A 219 -10.19 -8.78 5.12
CA GLN A 219 -11.29 -8.98 6.07
C GLN A 219 -12.02 -10.33 5.87
N GLY A 220 -12.26 -10.73 4.62
CA GLY A 220 -12.88 -12.02 4.32
C GLY A 220 -12.02 -13.21 4.78
N SER A 221 -10.71 -13.17 4.53
CA SER A 221 -9.78 -14.23 4.97
C SER A 221 -9.69 -14.30 6.50
N MET A 222 -9.79 -13.17 7.16
CA MET A 222 -9.86 -13.09 8.62
C MET A 222 -11.11 -13.78 9.17
N LEU A 223 -12.28 -13.40 8.66
CA LEU A 223 -13.55 -14.00 9.10
C LEU A 223 -13.58 -15.51 8.83
N LYS A 224 -13.03 -15.95 7.69
CA LYS A 224 -12.91 -17.39 7.39
C LYS A 224 -12.01 -18.11 8.39
N ALA A 225 -10.91 -17.53 8.82
CA ALA A 225 -10.04 -18.11 9.84
C ALA A 225 -10.67 -18.14 11.24
N VAL A 226 -11.56 -17.19 11.56
CA VAL A 226 -12.40 -17.20 12.76
C VAL A 226 -13.44 -18.33 12.66
N ASP A 227 -14.07 -18.50 11.50
CA ASP A 227 -15.04 -19.57 11.23
C ASP A 227 -14.42 -20.97 11.42
N ASP A 228 -13.18 -21.15 10.98
CA ASP A 228 -12.41 -22.38 11.16
C ASP A 228 -11.86 -22.57 12.60
N ASN A 229 -12.20 -21.71 13.55
CA ASN A 229 -11.68 -21.66 14.94
C ASN A 229 -10.16 -21.51 15.08
N LYS A 230 -9.41 -21.37 13.98
CA LYS A 230 -7.94 -21.29 13.98
C LYS A 230 -7.39 -20.05 14.67
N LEU A 231 -8.10 -18.94 14.56
CA LEU A 231 -7.67 -17.64 15.07
C LEU A 231 -8.64 -17.02 16.09
N LYS A 232 -9.74 -17.67 16.41
CA LYS A 232 -10.80 -17.12 17.27
C LYS A 232 -10.25 -16.64 18.62
N GLU A 233 -9.48 -17.47 19.31
CA GLU A 233 -8.86 -17.11 20.59
C GLU A 233 -7.80 -16.00 20.44
N GLY A 234 -6.99 -16.08 19.39
CA GLY A 234 -5.98 -15.07 19.08
C GLY A 234 -6.58 -13.69 18.83
N PHE A 235 -7.72 -13.64 18.16
CA PHE A 235 -8.48 -12.39 17.95
C PHE A 235 -8.95 -11.80 19.26
N GLY A 236 -9.60 -12.60 20.10
CA GLY A 236 -10.02 -12.16 21.42
C GLY A 236 -8.84 -11.64 22.27
N ALA A 237 -7.69 -12.30 22.21
CA ALA A 237 -6.49 -11.86 22.90
C ALA A 237 -5.96 -10.51 22.40
N ILE A 238 -5.93 -10.28 21.06
CA ILE A 238 -5.53 -8.99 20.48
C ILE A 238 -6.50 -7.88 20.89
N LEU A 239 -7.80 -8.11 20.83
CA LEU A 239 -8.81 -7.12 21.22
C LEU A 239 -8.70 -6.76 22.71
N ARG A 240 -8.52 -7.74 23.59
CA ARG A 240 -8.26 -7.50 25.03
C ARG A 240 -6.96 -6.74 25.26
N PHE A 241 -5.89 -7.07 24.51
CA PHE A 241 -4.61 -6.35 24.61
C PHE A 241 -4.76 -4.84 24.31
N PHE A 242 -5.66 -4.48 23.39
CA PHE A 242 -5.96 -3.09 23.04
C PHE A 242 -7.04 -2.45 23.94
N ASP A 243 -7.42 -3.10 25.04
CA ASP A 243 -8.35 -2.58 26.05
C ASP A 243 -9.73 -2.17 25.48
N THR A 244 -10.25 -2.99 24.58
CA THR A 244 -11.53 -2.72 23.92
C THR A 244 -12.75 -3.13 24.79
N GLY A 245 -12.55 -3.85 25.87
CA GLY A 245 -13.63 -4.45 26.66
C GLY A 245 -14.26 -5.70 26.03
N ILE A 246 -13.86 -6.09 24.83
CA ILE A 246 -14.36 -7.25 24.10
C ILE A 246 -13.79 -8.54 24.72
N ALA A 247 -14.65 -9.46 25.10
CA ALA A 247 -14.26 -10.76 25.66
C ALA A 247 -13.84 -11.73 24.54
N SER A 248 -14.64 -11.84 23.49
CA SER A 248 -14.39 -12.72 22.34
C SER A 248 -15.24 -12.29 21.13
N ILE A 249 -15.09 -13.02 20.02
CA ILE A 249 -15.90 -12.85 18.80
C ILE A 249 -16.43 -14.21 18.35
N ASP A 250 -17.54 -14.21 17.62
CA ASP A 250 -18.12 -15.42 17.00
C ASP A 250 -18.75 -15.10 15.65
N LEU A 251 -19.12 -16.16 14.91
CA LEU A 251 -19.85 -16.07 13.65
C LEU A 251 -21.18 -16.83 13.76
N GLU A 252 -22.28 -16.10 13.70
CA GLU A 252 -23.63 -16.66 13.74
C GLU A 252 -24.13 -16.89 12.31
N LYS A 253 -24.62 -18.12 12.03
CA LYS A 253 -25.23 -18.44 10.73
C LYS A 253 -26.57 -17.71 10.57
N VAL A 254 -26.72 -17.02 9.44
CA VAL A 254 -27.96 -16.27 9.10
C VAL A 254 -28.46 -16.65 7.72
N ASP A 255 -29.76 -16.47 7.48
CA ASP A 255 -30.34 -16.71 6.17
C ASP A 255 -30.02 -15.55 5.21
N PHE A 256 -29.18 -15.80 4.22
CA PHE A 256 -28.77 -14.81 3.23
C PHE A 256 -29.95 -14.17 2.48
N ASN A 257 -31.00 -14.93 2.22
CA ASN A 257 -32.17 -14.43 1.49
C ASN A 257 -33.01 -13.46 2.33
N LYS A 258 -32.98 -13.58 3.65
CA LYS A 258 -33.68 -12.70 4.58
C LYS A 258 -32.91 -11.42 4.93
N LEU A 259 -31.61 -11.35 4.56
CA LEU A 259 -30.89 -10.11 4.71
C LEU A 259 -31.50 -9.03 3.80
N GLY A 260 -31.72 -7.83 4.33
CA GLY A 260 -32.28 -6.68 3.61
C GLY A 260 -31.43 -6.15 2.45
N ILE A 261 -30.49 -6.94 1.96
CA ILE A 261 -29.54 -6.59 0.89
C ILE A 261 -30.28 -6.42 -0.43
N PRO A 262 -30.06 -5.33 -1.20
CA PRO A 262 -30.63 -5.13 -2.53
C PRO A 262 -30.37 -6.32 -3.46
N GLN A 263 -31.37 -6.67 -4.30
CA GLN A 263 -31.29 -7.84 -5.18
C GLN A 263 -30.11 -7.76 -6.14
N ASP A 264 -29.80 -6.57 -6.66
CA ASP A 264 -28.65 -6.36 -7.56
C ASP A 264 -27.32 -6.69 -6.88
N LEU A 265 -27.18 -6.34 -5.60
CA LEU A 265 -25.99 -6.68 -4.82
C LEU A 265 -25.93 -8.18 -4.52
N LYS A 266 -27.08 -8.84 -4.26
CA LYS A 266 -27.12 -10.30 -4.12
C LYS A 266 -26.65 -11.00 -5.40
N ASN A 267 -27.16 -10.56 -6.56
CA ASN A 267 -26.77 -11.09 -7.87
C ASN A 267 -25.28 -10.86 -8.16
N PHE A 268 -24.75 -9.68 -7.81
CA PHE A 268 -23.32 -9.37 -7.95
C PHE A 268 -22.47 -10.32 -7.11
N ILE A 269 -22.80 -10.49 -5.82
CA ILE A 269 -22.09 -11.40 -4.90
C ILE A 269 -22.09 -12.82 -5.46
N GLN A 270 -23.25 -13.32 -5.93
CA GLN A 270 -23.35 -14.65 -6.54
C GLN A 270 -22.44 -14.80 -7.75
N THR A 271 -22.45 -13.79 -8.64
CA THR A 271 -21.68 -13.82 -9.89
C THR A 271 -20.18 -13.70 -9.62
N ASP A 272 -19.78 -12.84 -8.71
CA ASP A 272 -18.38 -12.59 -8.41
C ASP A 272 -17.71 -13.79 -7.71
N LEU A 273 -18.36 -14.34 -6.71
CA LEU A 273 -17.85 -15.52 -6.01
C LEU A 273 -17.89 -16.79 -6.90
N SER A 274 -18.84 -16.89 -7.83
CA SER A 274 -18.92 -18.04 -8.77
C SER A 274 -17.80 -18.05 -9.83
N LYS A 275 -17.12 -16.92 -10.06
CA LYS A 275 -15.97 -16.82 -10.96
C LYS A 275 -14.70 -17.44 -10.38
N SER A 276 -14.65 -17.70 -9.09
CA SER A 276 -13.49 -18.38 -8.49
C SER A 276 -13.51 -19.85 -8.91
N ASN A 277 -12.40 -20.32 -9.49
CA ASN A 277 -12.21 -21.71 -9.93
C ASN A 277 -11.99 -22.69 -8.75
N THR A 278 -12.36 -22.31 -7.53
CA THR A 278 -12.19 -23.12 -6.33
C THR A 278 -13.54 -23.69 -5.91
N ASN A 279 -13.55 -24.90 -5.38
CA ASN A 279 -14.76 -25.54 -4.84
C ASN A 279 -15.39 -24.78 -3.66
N GLU A 280 -14.64 -23.84 -3.08
CA GLU A 280 -15.08 -22.95 -2.02
C GLU A 280 -14.60 -21.52 -2.33
N ALA A 281 -15.54 -20.59 -2.47
CA ALA A 281 -15.28 -19.16 -2.59
C ALA A 281 -15.81 -18.44 -1.35
N PHE A 282 -15.08 -17.42 -0.89
CA PHE A 282 -15.51 -16.63 0.26
C PHE A 282 -15.13 -15.16 0.12
N GLY A 283 -15.88 -14.31 0.81
CA GLY A 283 -15.65 -12.87 0.88
C GLY A 283 -16.26 -12.27 2.14
N SER A 284 -16.00 -10.99 2.38
CA SER A 284 -16.68 -10.22 3.42
C SER A 284 -17.68 -9.26 2.78
N LEU A 285 -18.80 -9.07 3.46
CA LEU A 285 -19.80 -8.06 3.13
C LEU A 285 -20.07 -7.20 4.35
N ARG A 286 -19.85 -5.90 4.25
CA ARG A 286 -20.35 -4.94 5.23
C ARG A 286 -21.66 -4.37 4.70
N PHE A 287 -22.74 -4.58 5.44
CA PHE A 287 -24.07 -4.08 5.09
C PHE A 287 -24.76 -3.57 6.35
N GLU A 288 -25.20 -2.31 6.32
CA GLU A 288 -25.64 -1.56 7.50
C GLU A 288 -24.58 -1.65 8.61
N ASP A 289 -24.99 -1.91 9.84
CA ASP A 289 -24.13 -2.04 11.01
C ASP A 289 -23.52 -3.43 11.20
N ASN A 290 -23.59 -4.28 10.18
CA ASN A 290 -23.16 -5.67 10.28
C ASN A 290 -22.03 -6.01 9.32
N LEU A 291 -21.21 -6.96 9.74
CA LEU A 291 -20.17 -7.57 8.93
C LEU A 291 -20.45 -9.05 8.77
N TYR A 292 -20.49 -9.53 7.54
CA TYR A 292 -20.79 -10.90 7.19
C TYR A 292 -19.60 -11.58 6.51
N LEU A 293 -19.38 -12.83 6.85
CA LEU A 293 -18.65 -13.78 6.02
C LEU A 293 -19.67 -14.40 5.04
N ILE A 294 -19.41 -14.27 3.76
CA ILE A 294 -20.18 -14.93 2.70
C ILE A 294 -19.30 -16.04 2.13
N THR A 295 -19.81 -17.26 2.12
CA THR A 295 -19.13 -18.42 1.54
C THR A 295 -20.05 -19.08 0.52
N ILE A 296 -19.51 -19.51 -0.62
CA ILE A 296 -20.19 -20.41 -1.55
C ILE A 296 -19.56 -21.79 -1.41
N LEU A 297 -20.37 -22.74 -1.05
CA LEU A 297 -19.99 -24.15 -0.94
C LEU A 297 -20.97 -24.99 -1.76
N GLU A 298 -20.47 -25.74 -2.73
CA GLU A 298 -21.29 -26.60 -3.62
C GLU A 298 -22.49 -25.86 -4.29
N GLY A 299 -22.31 -24.56 -4.57
CA GLY A 299 -23.33 -23.72 -5.19
C GLY A 299 -24.33 -23.08 -4.22
N GLU A 300 -24.28 -23.42 -2.93
CA GLU A 300 -25.10 -22.78 -1.89
C GLU A 300 -24.37 -21.59 -1.24
N ILE A 301 -25.10 -20.50 -1.02
CA ILE A 301 -24.59 -19.33 -0.29
C ILE A 301 -24.84 -19.49 1.19
N ILE A 302 -23.77 -19.47 1.96
CA ILE A 302 -23.81 -19.48 3.42
C ILE A 302 -23.37 -18.09 3.89
N ALA A 303 -24.21 -17.42 4.65
CA ALA A 303 -23.90 -16.15 5.31
C ALA A 303 -23.74 -16.35 6.81
N LYS A 304 -22.67 -15.78 7.38
CA LYS A 304 -22.43 -15.76 8.82
C LYS A 304 -22.15 -14.34 9.27
N LYS A 305 -22.90 -13.87 10.26
CA LYS A 305 -22.78 -12.54 10.86
C LYS A 305 -21.69 -12.55 11.93
N LEU A 306 -20.79 -11.55 11.91
CA LEU A 306 -19.83 -11.34 12.99
C LEU A 306 -20.57 -10.83 14.23
N MET A 307 -20.39 -11.53 15.34
CA MET A 307 -20.91 -11.17 16.66
C MET A 307 -19.75 -10.81 17.58
N ILE A 308 -19.88 -9.69 18.25
CA ILE A 308 -18.93 -9.19 19.25
C ILE A 308 -19.49 -9.55 20.63
N ILE A 309 -18.68 -10.13 21.47
CA ILE A 309 -19.10 -10.72 22.74
C ILE A 309 -18.51 -9.91 23.89
N HIS A 310 -19.36 -9.27 24.67
CA HIS A 310 -19.00 -8.55 25.89
C HIS A 310 -19.44 -9.31 27.14
N LYS A 311 -18.61 -9.26 28.21
CA LYS A 311 -19.02 -9.82 29.50
C LYS A 311 -19.99 -8.86 30.17
N ARG A 312 -21.11 -9.36 30.66
CA ARG A 312 -22.09 -8.61 31.43
C ARG A 312 -21.49 -8.26 32.81
N ILE A 313 -21.90 -7.12 33.36
CA ILE A 313 -21.40 -6.61 34.67
C ILE A 313 -22.22 -7.19 35.83
N ASP A 314 -23.50 -7.40 35.61
CA ASP A 314 -24.49 -7.74 36.62
C ASP A 314 -24.63 -9.25 36.88
N VAL A 315 -24.26 -10.07 35.90
CA VAL A 315 -24.34 -11.53 35.94
C VAL A 315 -23.12 -12.16 35.28
N ASP A 316 -22.82 -13.40 35.58
CA ASP A 316 -21.73 -14.13 34.92
C ASP A 316 -22.24 -14.72 33.58
N ASP A 317 -22.56 -13.83 32.66
CA ASP A 317 -23.06 -14.11 31.30
C ASP A 317 -22.48 -13.12 30.30
N TYR A 318 -22.83 -13.27 29.02
CA TYR A 318 -22.33 -12.49 27.91
C TYR A 318 -23.47 -11.83 27.14
N GLU A 319 -23.16 -10.66 26.56
CA GLU A 319 -24.07 -9.94 25.67
C GLU A 319 -23.44 -9.85 24.26
N LEU A 320 -24.31 -9.96 23.24
CA LEU A 320 -23.89 -9.99 21.83
C LEU A 320 -24.15 -8.65 21.17
N PHE A 321 -23.13 -8.09 20.54
CA PHE A 321 -23.18 -6.83 19.81
C PHE A 321 -22.86 -7.06 18.34
N SER A 322 -23.41 -6.22 17.47
CA SER A 322 -22.95 -6.10 16.08
C SER A 322 -21.68 -5.26 16.02
N ILE A 323 -20.92 -5.34 14.92
CA ILE A 323 -19.71 -4.51 14.73
C ILE A 323 -20.05 -3.02 14.68
N GLY A 324 -21.23 -2.63 14.21
CA GLY A 324 -21.67 -1.24 14.13
C GLY A 324 -22.02 -0.61 15.48
N GLU A 325 -22.27 -1.43 16.52
CA GLU A 325 -22.50 -0.96 17.88
C GLU A 325 -21.17 -0.64 18.60
N GLU A 326 -20.04 -1.04 18.03
CA GLU A 326 -18.72 -0.73 18.55
C GLU A 326 -18.27 0.67 18.15
N SER A 327 -17.36 1.26 18.94
CA SER A 327 -16.74 2.54 18.60
C SER A 327 -15.99 2.47 17.27
N ASP A 328 -15.86 3.60 16.54
CA ASP A 328 -15.07 3.68 15.30
C ASP A 328 -13.63 3.18 15.50
N GLY A 329 -13.03 3.45 16.67
CA GLY A 329 -11.70 2.96 17.03
C GLY A 329 -11.65 1.44 17.13
N THR A 330 -12.63 0.82 17.77
CA THR A 330 -12.77 -0.63 17.87
C THR A 330 -13.00 -1.25 16.51
N GLN A 331 -13.90 -0.69 15.70
CA GLN A 331 -14.14 -1.15 14.32
C GLN A 331 -12.85 -1.06 13.48
N ARG A 332 -12.06 0.00 13.64
CA ARG A 332 -10.78 0.17 12.95
C ARG A 332 -9.74 -0.86 13.39
N LEU A 333 -9.72 -1.24 14.67
CA LEU A 333 -8.85 -2.33 15.14
C LEU A 333 -9.15 -3.65 14.44
N PHE A 334 -10.41 -3.98 14.16
CA PHE A 334 -10.78 -5.17 13.37
C PHE A 334 -10.11 -5.14 11.99
N ASP A 335 -10.02 -3.97 11.34
CA ASP A 335 -9.33 -3.85 10.04
C ASP A 335 -7.81 -4.06 10.17
N PHE A 336 -7.23 -3.78 11.34
CA PHE A 336 -5.79 -3.92 11.60
C PHE A 336 -5.35 -5.32 12.07
N ILE A 337 -6.26 -6.16 12.58
CA ILE A 337 -5.89 -7.49 13.06
C ILE A 337 -5.23 -8.35 11.97
N PRO A 338 -5.75 -8.42 10.73
CA PRO A 338 -5.08 -9.15 9.65
C PRO A 338 -3.69 -8.57 9.33
N LEU A 339 -3.52 -7.27 9.46
CA LEU A 339 -2.23 -6.58 9.26
C LEU A 339 -1.21 -7.00 10.33
N ILE A 340 -1.62 -7.06 11.60
CA ILE A 340 -0.76 -7.49 12.71
C ILE A 340 -0.29 -8.93 12.47
N LEU A 341 -1.18 -9.81 12.03
CA LEU A 341 -0.83 -11.19 11.68
C LEU A 341 0.18 -11.26 10.53
N ASP A 342 0.02 -10.43 9.51
CA ASP A 342 0.95 -10.36 8.39
C ASP A 342 2.31 -9.76 8.77
N PHE A 343 2.42 -8.94 9.83
CA PHE A 343 3.71 -8.47 10.35
C PHE A 343 4.59 -9.64 10.78
N ILE A 344 3.98 -10.68 11.34
CA ILE A 344 4.66 -11.87 11.86
C ILE A 344 5.01 -12.83 10.73
N GLN A 345 4.23 -12.87 9.66
CA GLN A 345 4.44 -13.79 8.53
C GLN A 345 5.60 -13.35 7.60
N GLY A 346 5.93 -12.06 7.58
CA GLY A 346 7.08 -11.53 6.82
C GLY A 346 6.79 -11.21 5.35
N ASP A 347 7.80 -10.63 4.68
CA ASP A 347 7.89 -10.38 3.22
C ASP A 347 6.82 -9.47 2.60
N LYS A 348 6.20 -8.58 3.39
CA LYS A 348 5.25 -7.59 2.90
C LYS A 348 5.82 -6.17 2.95
N VAL A 349 5.36 -5.35 2.01
CA VAL A 349 5.58 -3.90 2.00
C VAL A 349 4.22 -3.23 2.12
N PHE A 350 3.92 -2.74 3.30
CA PHE A 350 2.68 -2.03 3.58
C PHE A 350 2.86 -0.54 3.33
N ILE A 351 1.99 0.03 2.51
CA ILE A 351 1.86 1.46 2.26
C ILE A 351 0.47 1.87 2.74
N ILE A 352 0.38 2.53 3.90
CA ILE A 352 -0.89 2.79 4.58
C ILE A 352 -1.15 4.30 4.62
N ASP A 353 -2.28 4.73 4.11
CA ASP A 353 -2.72 6.13 4.21
C ASP A 353 -3.50 6.35 5.50
N GLU A 354 -3.19 7.44 6.22
CA GLU A 354 -3.84 7.84 7.48
C GLU A 354 -3.97 6.66 8.47
N MET A 355 -2.84 6.05 8.82
CA MET A 355 -2.85 4.83 9.65
C MET A 355 -3.53 5.04 11.01
N GLU A 356 -3.49 6.26 11.56
CA GLU A 356 -4.08 6.62 12.86
C GLU A 356 -5.58 6.87 12.82
N ARG A 357 -6.23 6.88 11.64
CA ARG A 357 -7.65 7.25 11.55
C ARG A 357 -8.48 6.45 12.57
N SER A 358 -9.19 7.18 13.43
CA SER A 358 -10.02 6.66 14.54
C SER A 358 -9.26 5.89 15.64
N LEU A 359 -7.91 5.84 15.63
CA LEU A 359 -7.12 5.17 16.65
C LEU A 359 -6.53 6.17 17.66
N HIS A 360 -6.61 5.82 18.94
CA HIS A 360 -5.96 6.60 19.99
C HIS A 360 -4.43 6.61 19.80
N PRO A 361 -3.72 7.74 20.04
CA PRO A 361 -2.26 7.83 19.87
C PRO A 361 -1.47 6.74 20.60
N ALA A 362 -1.88 6.37 21.81
CA ALA A 362 -1.22 5.30 22.58
C ALA A 362 -1.32 3.93 21.88
N LEU A 363 -2.45 3.63 21.21
CA LEU A 363 -2.62 2.40 20.44
C LEU A 363 -1.65 2.38 19.26
N MET A 364 -1.45 3.50 18.58
CA MET A 364 -0.51 3.63 17.47
C MET A 364 0.93 3.36 17.92
N ILE A 365 1.35 3.94 19.05
CA ILE A 365 2.69 3.70 19.62
C ILE A 365 2.87 2.20 19.93
N LYS A 366 1.86 1.57 20.54
CA LYS A 366 1.89 0.14 20.86
C LYS A 366 1.95 -0.73 19.60
N LEU A 367 1.14 -0.41 18.58
CA LEU A 367 1.12 -1.13 17.31
C LEU A 367 2.47 -1.09 16.58
N ILE A 368 3.11 0.09 16.54
CA ILE A 368 4.43 0.26 15.95
C ILE A 368 5.50 -0.48 16.79
N GLY A 369 5.38 -0.46 18.11
CA GLY A 369 6.24 -1.23 19.02
C GLY A 369 6.14 -2.74 18.76
N LEU A 370 4.92 -3.28 18.63
CA LEU A 370 4.68 -4.68 18.26
C LEU A 370 5.27 -5.01 16.88
N TYR A 371 5.09 -4.12 15.90
CA TYR A 371 5.69 -4.30 14.59
C TYR A 371 7.20 -4.48 14.69
N PHE A 372 7.94 -3.61 15.37
CA PHE A 372 9.38 -3.74 15.51
C PHE A 372 9.79 -4.99 16.29
N GLN A 373 9.06 -5.33 17.35
CA GLN A 373 9.34 -6.49 18.16
C GLN A 373 9.21 -7.81 17.39
N TYR A 374 8.14 -7.95 16.62
CA TYR A 374 7.84 -9.22 15.94
C TYR A 374 8.39 -9.30 14.50
N SER A 375 8.69 -8.18 13.87
CA SER A 375 9.29 -8.15 12.53
C SER A 375 10.83 -8.11 12.54
N GLU A 376 11.51 -8.22 13.67
CA GLU A 376 12.97 -8.01 13.76
C GLU A 376 13.76 -8.84 12.76
N LYS A 377 13.41 -10.12 12.61
CA LYS A 377 14.06 -11.06 11.68
C LYS A 377 13.41 -11.11 10.29
N MET A 378 12.35 -10.34 10.06
CA MET A 378 11.56 -10.38 8.83
C MET A 378 11.92 -9.24 7.87
N THR A 379 11.62 -9.42 6.60
CA THR A 379 11.78 -8.41 5.56
C THR A 379 10.52 -7.57 5.34
N THR A 380 9.58 -7.58 6.30
CA THR A 380 8.38 -6.73 6.27
C THR A 380 8.75 -5.26 6.37
N GLN A 381 8.07 -4.40 5.61
CA GLN A 381 8.18 -2.94 5.70
C GLN A 381 6.82 -2.33 6.03
N LEU A 382 6.83 -1.33 6.93
CA LEU A 382 5.67 -0.53 7.32
C LEU A 382 5.92 0.94 6.99
N ILE A 383 5.31 1.43 5.93
CA ILE A 383 5.39 2.81 5.46
C ILE A 383 3.99 3.39 5.56
N PHE A 384 3.83 4.52 6.24
CA PHE A 384 2.51 5.10 6.39
C PHE A 384 2.52 6.61 6.50
N THR A 385 1.38 7.21 6.18
CA THR A 385 1.11 8.63 6.38
C THR A 385 0.39 8.84 7.69
N THR A 386 0.64 9.98 8.35
CA THR A 386 0.01 10.32 9.62
C THR A 386 -0.10 11.83 9.85
N HIS A 387 -1.11 12.24 10.62
CA HIS A 387 -1.23 13.57 11.24
C HIS A 387 -0.85 13.54 12.74
N ASN A 388 -0.62 12.36 13.30
CA ASN A 388 -0.34 12.18 14.71
C ASN A 388 1.10 12.55 15.05
N SER A 389 1.31 13.77 15.52
CA SER A 389 2.65 14.27 15.92
C SER A 389 3.25 13.55 17.13
N SER A 390 2.45 12.81 17.94
CA SER A 390 2.98 12.04 19.08
C SER A 390 3.91 10.90 18.67
N LEU A 391 3.83 10.44 17.42
CA LEU A 391 4.73 9.44 16.86
C LEU A 391 6.12 10.02 16.51
N MET A 392 6.27 11.34 16.49
CA MET A 392 7.52 12.00 16.16
C MET A 392 8.46 12.04 17.37
N SER A 393 9.09 10.90 17.64
CA SER A 393 9.98 10.71 18.80
C SER A 393 11.18 9.83 18.43
N TYR A 394 12.36 10.22 18.95
CA TYR A 394 13.56 9.39 18.88
C TYR A 394 13.51 8.12 19.72
N GLU A 395 12.58 8.04 20.67
CA GLU A 395 12.33 6.79 21.39
C GLU A 395 11.70 5.72 20.48
N LEU A 396 10.86 6.14 19.53
CA LEU A 396 10.15 5.26 18.61
C LEU A 396 10.89 5.09 17.29
N LEU A 397 11.43 6.17 16.71
CA LEU A 397 11.91 6.22 15.33
C LEU A 397 13.37 6.67 15.24
N ARG A 398 13.97 6.39 14.10
CA ARG A 398 15.24 6.98 13.63
C ARG A 398 14.94 8.27 12.86
N SER A 399 15.88 9.20 12.80
CA SER A 399 15.72 10.43 12.02
C SER A 399 15.55 10.18 10.51
N ASP A 400 16.15 9.11 10.00
CA ASP A 400 16.06 8.70 8.59
C ASP A 400 14.76 7.94 8.25
N GLU A 401 13.92 7.66 9.23
CA GLU A 401 12.57 7.11 9.06
C GLU A 401 11.47 8.18 9.04
N ILE A 402 11.81 9.43 9.38
CA ILE A 402 10.86 10.54 9.49
C ILE A 402 10.90 11.38 8.21
N TRP A 403 9.77 11.45 7.54
CA TRP A 403 9.59 12.22 6.31
C TRP A 403 8.58 13.35 6.51
N MET A 404 8.91 14.52 5.99
CA MET A 404 8.03 15.68 5.95
C MET A 404 7.46 15.84 4.55
N VAL A 405 6.14 15.97 4.43
CA VAL A 405 5.46 16.30 3.19
C VAL A 405 4.97 17.74 3.27
N ASN A 406 5.54 18.58 2.42
CA ASN A 406 5.27 20.02 2.39
C ASN A 406 4.46 20.37 1.16
N LYS A 407 3.53 21.29 1.29
CA LYS A 407 2.87 21.95 0.15
C LYS A 407 3.24 23.43 0.13
N TYR A 408 3.68 23.89 -1.02
CA TYR A 408 4.03 25.29 -1.25
C TYR A 408 2.81 26.09 -1.74
N GLU A 409 2.93 27.41 -1.76
CA GLU A 409 1.86 28.33 -2.15
C GLU A 409 1.40 28.15 -3.61
N ASP A 410 2.30 27.70 -4.47
CA ASP A 410 1.99 27.32 -5.87
C ASP A 410 1.32 25.95 -6.02
N GLY A 411 0.95 25.30 -4.90
CA GLY A 411 0.27 24.02 -4.87
C GLY A 411 1.16 22.80 -5.08
N ILE A 412 2.48 22.97 -5.19
CA ILE A 412 3.45 21.89 -5.37
C ILE A 412 3.69 21.18 -4.03
N SER A 413 3.63 19.86 -4.06
CA SER A 413 4.05 19.00 -2.93
C SER A 413 5.49 18.52 -3.11
N SER A 414 6.24 18.43 -2.01
CA SER A 414 7.60 17.84 -2.00
C SER A 414 7.85 17.01 -0.76
N PHE A 415 8.82 16.09 -0.86
CA PHE A 415 9.29 15.28 0.26
C PHE A 415 10.60 15.84 0.82
N SER A 416 10.75 15.75 2.13
CA SER A 416 12.04 16.00 2.79
C SER A 416 12.23 15.02 3.95
N ARG A 417 13.40 14.41 4.02
CA ARG A 417 13.75 13.49 5.11
C ARG A 417 14.41 14.26 6.26
N LEU A 418 14.05 13.95 7.49
CA LEU A 418 14.42 14.72 8.65
C LEU A 418 15.96 14.79 8.83
N ASP A 419 16.67 13.69 8.66
CA ASP A 419 18.12 13.62 8.79
C ASP A 419 18.90 14.36 7.67
N GLU A 420 18.33 14.41 6.45
CA GLU A 420 18.96 15.08 5.31
C GLU A 420 18.74 16.59 5.32
N THR A 421 17.55 17.04 5.76
CA THR A 421 17.13 18.44 5.63
C THR A 421 17.37 19.24 6.91
N PHE A 422 17.11 18.67 8.06
CA PHE A 422 17.09 19.39 9.34
C PHE A 422 18.13 18.87 10.32
N ASN A 423 18.53 17.60 10.23
CA ASN A 423 19.53 16.91 11.05
C ASN A 423 19.51 17.31 12.56
N PRO A 424 18.35 17.23 13.23
CA PRO A 424 18.24 17.64 14.63
C PRO A 424 19.07 16.74 15.55
N ARG A 425 19.59 17.31 16.64
CA ARG A 425 20.34 16.55 17.64
C ARG A 425 19.44 15.50 18.29
N PHE A 426 20.01 14.38 18.74
CA PHE A 426 19.27 13.28 19.36
C PHE A 426 18.67 13.62 20.75
N ASP A 427 19.16 14.66 21.41
CA ASP A 427 18.62 15.19 22.66
C ASP A 427 17.43 16.14 22.44
N LYS A 428 17.15 16.51 21.20
CA LYS A 428 16.02 17.39 20.85
C LYS A 428 14.71 16.61 20.91
N ILE A 429 13.72 17.17 21.64
CA ILE A 429 12.34 16.66 21.60
C ILE A 429 11.72 17.08 20.28
N LEU A 430 11.41 16.11 19.40
CA LEU A 430 11.00 16.38 18.03
C LEU A 430 9.59 16.96 17.93
N GLN A 431 8.62 16.43 18.68
CA GLN A 431 7.21 16.83 18.58
C GLN A 431 6.98 18.32 18.81
N PRO A 432 7.46 18.97 19.89
CA PRO A 432 7.30 20.40 20.10
C PRO A 432 7.96 21.25 19.00
N SER A 433 9.11 20.81 18.48
CA SER A 433 9.81 21.48 17.38
C SER A 433 9.00 21.39 16.07
N TYR A 434 8.40 20.26 15.79
CA TYR A 434 7.50 20.10 14.66
C TYR A 434 6.29 21.02 14.76
N LEU A 435 5.61 21.05 15.94
CA LEU A 435 4.44 21.89 16.17
C LEU A 435 4.77 23.41 16.10
N LYS A 436 6.03 23.80 16.35
CA LYS A 436 6.52 25.18 16.14
C LYS A 436 6.86 25.50 14.69
N GLY A 437 6.86 24.50 13.81
CA GLY A 437 7.21 24.67 12.39
C GLY A 437 8.69 24.54 12.05
N ASP A 438 9.56 24.17 12.99
CA ASP A 438 11.01 24.02 12.76
C ASP A 438 11.33 23.07 11.60
N PHE A 439 10.47 22.07 11.36
CA PHE A 439 10.64 21.04 10.34
C PHE A 439 9.72 21.23 9.13
N LYS A 440 8.97 22.34 9.06
CA LYS A 440 7.89 22.56 8.08
C LYS A 440 6.75 21.51 8.26
N GLY A 441 5.92 21.32 7.23
CA GLY A 441 4.85 20.29 7.27
C GLY A 441 3.68 20.60 8.21
N ILE A 442 3.60 21.78 8.80
CA ILE A 442 2.47 22.23 9.61
C ILE A 442 1.54 23.14 8.79
N PRO A 443 0.25 23.24 9.17
CA PRO A 443 -0.65 24.21 8.58
C PRO A 443 -0.16 25.63 8.81
N LYS A 444 -0.31 26.49 7.81
CA LYS A 444 -0.17 27.95 7.95
C LYS A 444 -1.54 28.55 8.19
N PHE A 445 -1.71 29.33 9.24
CA PHE A 445 -2.95 30.05 9.55
C PHE A 445 -2.78 31.51 9.20
N ASP A 446 -3.65 32.04 8.33
CA ASP A 446 -3.76 33.46 8.04
C ASP A 446 -4.83 34.07 8.94
N GLU A 447 -4.42 34.51 10.14
CA GLU A 447 -5.33 35.12 11.11
C GLU A 447 -5.87 36.45 10.63
N ASP A 448 -5.10 37.23 9.85
CA ASP A 448 -5.50 38.54 9.33
C ASP A 448 -6.65 38.41 8.31
N GLU A 449 -6.62 37.40 7.45
CA GLU A 449 -7.66 37.10 6.50
C GLU A 449 -8.94 36.68 7.18
N LEU A 450 -8.85 35.81 8.20
CA LEU A 450 -9.99 35.40 9.01
C LEU A 450 -10.62 36.60 9.76
N ILE A 451 -9.81 37.46 10.37
CA ILE A 451 -10.30 38.68 11.08
C ILE A 451 -11.03 39.62 10.10
N LYS A 452 -10.50 39.81 8.88
CA LYS A 452 -11.18 40.60 7.83
C LYS A 452 -12.56 40.01 7.50
N LEU A 453 -12.63 38.68 7.31
CA LEU A 453 -13.90 38.00 7.03
C LEU A 453 -14.89 38.15 8.18
N ILE A 454 -14.46 37.97 9.43
CA ILE A 454 -15.34 38.15 10.61
C ILE A 454 -15.88 39.58 10.72
N ARG A 455 -15.06 40.59 10.37
CA ARG A 455 -15.48 41.99 10.34
C ARG A 455 -16.49 42.27 9.23
N LEU A 456 -16.46 41.57 8.11
CA LEU A 456 -17.42 41.69 7.03
C LEU A 456 -18.78 41.02 7.32
N LEU A 457 -18.78 40.03 8.23
CA LEU A 457 -19.98 39.30 8.62
C LEU A 457 -20.71 39.91 9.84
N ARG A 458 -20.10 40.89 10.50
CA ARG A 458 -20.70 41.73 11.56
C ARG A 458 -21.21 43.05 11.02
#